data_f8b7b81fc6e8709420d3e8c83653b554
#
_entry.id   f8b7b81fc6e8709420d3e8c83653b554
#
_cell.length_a   1.000
_cell.length_b   1.000
_cell.length_c   1.000
_cell.angle_alpha   90.00
_cell.angle_beta   90.00
_cell.angle_gamma   90.00
#
_symmetry.space_group_name_H-M   'P 1'
#
loop_
_entity.id
_entity.type
_entity.pdbx_description
1 polymer ?
#
loop_
_entity_poly.entity_id
_entity_poly.type
_entity_poly.pdbx_seq_one_letter_code
_entity_poly.pdbx_strand_id
1 'polypeptide(L)'
;MACHERPGSRKSYNDDVSRLDKRLEYARNFLAQLNTGPIGGGQDYVSAEQWQKDIVDACNRVSWPGASLCATWTSNVYRAAGYQVWGNGNSVLGHQGYGASYYPSRATTDLSEIKVGMLVSAQFGSNTAAGNTYGHVGIYIGDGMVMDSVNSGIRTIPLSEWVSQNGRGWIVCGYPWDWR
;
A
#
# COMPACT_ATOMS: atom_id res chain seq x y z
N MET A 1 -3.01 -41.64 39.02
CA MET A 1 -2.11 -41.12 37.98
C MET A 1 -2.59 -39.72 37.62
N ALA A 2 -1.92 -38.68 38.06
CA ALA A 2 -2.26 -37.30 37.74
C ALA A 2 -1.52 -36.91 36.46
N CYS A 3 -2.27 -36.57 35.40
CA CYS A 3 -1.69 -36.00 34.17
C CYS A 3 -1.12 -34.60 34.48
N HIS A 4 0.17 -34.46 34.43
CA HIS A 4 0.84 -33.17 34.48
C HIS A 4 0.60 -32.43 33.15
N GLU A 5 -0.28 -31.45 33.17
CA GLU A 5 -0.37 -30.48 32.08
C GLU A 5 0.93 -29.65 32.01
N ARG A 6 1.59 -29.63 30.82
CA ARG A 6 2.79 -28.81 30.61
C ARG A 6 2.39 -27.32 30.54
N PRO A 7 3.03 -26.43 31.33
CA PRO A 7 2.65 -25.01 31.38
C PRO A 7 2.88 -24.19 30.10
N GLY A 8 3.39 -24.80 29.04
CA GLY A 8 3.72 -24.10 27.78
C GLY A 8 2.62 -24.06 26.73
N SER A 9 1.58 -24.91 26.85
CA SER A 9 0.63 -25.09 25.74
C SER A 9 -0.43 -23.98 25.61
N ARG A 10 -0.86 -23.36 26.73
CA ARG A 10 -1.93 -22.34 26.70
C ARG A 10 -1.49 -21.00 26.12
N LYS A 11 -0.25 -20.57 26.35
CA LYS A 11 0.26 -19.31 25.81
C LYS A 11 0.44 -19.40 24.29
N SER A 12 1.00 -20.49 23.78
CA SER A 12 1.13 -20.76 22.35
C SER A 12 -0.21 -20.81 21.63
N TYR A 13 -1.21 -21.49 22.23
CA TYR A 13 -2.57 -21.58 21.68
C TYR A 13 -3.25 -20.20 21.58
N ASN A 14 -3.16 -19.36 22.61
CA ASN A 14 -3.75 -18.02 22.62
C ASN A 14 -3.04 -17.09 21.62
N ASP A 15 -1.72 -17.21 21.43
CA ASP A 15 -0.97 -16.46 20.43
C ASP A 15 -1.39 -16.88 19.01
N ASP A 16 -1.65 -18.17 18.78
CA ASP A 16 -2.12 -18.67 17.47
C ASP A 16 -3.56 -18.25 17.18
N VAL A 17 -4.45 -18.28 18.18
CA VAL A 17 -5.83 -17.77 18.05
C VAL A 17 -5.82 -16.27 17.74
N SER A 18 -5.03 -15.47 18.46
CA SER A 18 -4.90 -14.03 18.19
C SER A 18 -4.38 -13.75 16.77
N ARG A 19 -3.47 -14.58 16.24
CA ARG A 19 -2.99 -14.47 14.86
C ARG A 19 -4.06 -14.86 13.84
N LEU A 20 -4.88 -15.88 14.14
CA LEU A 20 -6.00 -16.30 13.31
C LEU A 20 -7.09 -15.24 13.26
N ASP A 21 -7.44 -14.63 14.40
CA ASP A 21 -8.43 -13.56 14.48
C ASP A 21 -8.01 -12.34 13.64
N LYS A 22 -6.74 -11.92 13.72
CA LYS A 22 -6.20 -10.86 12.88
C LYS A 22 -6.24 -11.22 11.39
N ARG A 23 -5.91 -12.46 11.03
CA ARG A 23 -6.01 -12.93 9.64
C ARG A 23 -7.45 -12.94 9.13
N LEU A 24 -8.41 -13.33 9.96
CA LEU A 24 -9.83 -13.29 9.63
C LEU A 24 -10.34 -11.87 9.48
N GLU A 25 -9.90 -10.96 10.35
CA GLU A 25 -10.21 -9.54 10.24
C GLU A 25 -9.65 -8.95 8.92
N TYR A 26 -8.40 -9.22 8.57
CA TYR A 26 -7.83 -8.82 7.29
C TYR A 26 -8.57 -9.43 6.09
N ALA A 27 -8.93 -10.71 6.17
CA ALA A 27 -9.68 -11.37 5.11
C ALA A 27 -11.10 -10.79 4.96
N ARG A 28 -11.78 -10.45 6.05
CA ARG A 28 -13.10 -9.80 6.04
C ARG A 28 -13.02 -8.40 5.46
N ASN A 29 -12.03 -7.60 5.87
CA ASN A 29 -11.81 -6.26 5.35
C ASN A 29 -11.48 -6.31 3.85
N PHE A 30 -10.66 -7.26 3.43
CA PHE A 30 -10.35 -7.50 2.02
C PHE A 30 -11.60 -7.91 1.21
N LEU A 31 -12.41 -8.85 1.74
CA LEU A 31 -13.67 -9.27 1.10
C LEU A 31 -14.69 -8.12 1.06
N ALA A 32 -14.76 -7.29 2.10
CA ALA A 32 -15.60 -6.10 2.10
C ALA A 32 -15.17 -5.12 1.01
N GLN A 33 -13.87 -4.91 0.83
CA GLN A 33 -13.32 -4.08 -0.25
C GLN A 33 -13.61 -4.65 -1.64
N LEU A 34 -13.63 -5.98 -1.81
CA LEU A 34 -13.98 -6.64 -3.07
C LEU A 34 -15.49 -6.63 -3.36
N ASN A 35 -16.34 -6.69 -2.33
CA ASN A 35 -17.81 -6.79 -2.46
C ASN A 35 -18.52 -5.45 -2.62
N THR A 36 -17.84 -4.32 -2.47
CA THR A 36 -18.41 -2.98 -2.67
C THR A 36 -18.58 -2.57 -4.14
N GLY A 37 -18.47 -3.51 -5.07
CA GLY A 37 -18.49 -3.24 -6.52
C GLY A 37 -17.08 -2.91 -7.04
N PRO A 38 -16.92 -2.41 -8.26
CA PRO A 38 -15.62 -1.90 -8.67
C PRO A 38 -15.18 -0.94 -7.57
N ILE A 39 -13.91 -1.07 -7.09
CA ILE A 39 -13.32 -0.12 -6.13
C ILE A 39 -13.31 1.23 -6.86
N GLY A 40 -14.44 1.87 -6.89
CA GLY A 40 -14.80 3.02 -7.72
C GLY A 40 -15.27 4.17 -6.85
N GLY A 41 -14.62 4.37 -5.69
CA GLY A 41 -14.89 5.50 -4.81
C GLY A 41 -13.77 6.53 -4.78
N GLY A 42 -12.67 6.32 -5.49
CA GLY A 42 -11.56 7.25 -5.52
C GLY A 42 -11.84 8.50 -6.37
N GLN A 43 -11.04 9.52 -6.17
CA GLN A 43 -11.14 10.78 -6.93
C GLN A 43 -10.91 10.55 -8.42
N ASP A 44 -11.78 11.12 -9.28
CA ASP A 44 -11.57 11.18 -10.71
C ASP A 44 -10.47 12.20 -11.06
N TYR A 45 -9.67 11.90 -12.09
CA TYR A 45 -8.58 12.79 -12.53
C TYR A 45 -9.06 14.20 -12.88
N VAL A 46 -10.24 14.31 -13.52
CA VAL A 46 -10.80 15.61 -13.94
C VAL A 46 -11.04 16.55 -12.75
N SER A 47 -11.44 16.00 -11.59
CA SER A 47 -11.75 16.76 -10.37
C SER A 47 -10.50 17.05 -9.51
N ALA A 48 -9.33 16.55 -9.91
CA ALA A 48 -8.10 16.73 -9.15
C ALA A 48 -7.58 18.17 -9.25
N GLU A 49 -6.96 18.64 -8.16
CA GLU A 49 -6.25 19.91 -8.13
C GLU A 49 -4.97 19.86 -8.99
N GLN A 50 -4.46 21.03 -9.38
CA GLN A 50 -3.29 21.09 -10.28
C GLN A 50 -2.06 20.37 -9.70
N TRP A 51 -1.75 20.56 -8.42
CA TRP A 51 -0.62 19.89 -7.77
C TRP A 51 -0.74 18.36 -7.76
N GLN A 52 -1.95 17.80 -7.70
CA GLN A 52 -2.20 16.37 -7.84
C GLN A 52 -1.93 15.90 -9.27
N LYS A 53 -2.37 16.68 -10.25
CA LYS A 53 -2.10 16.44 -11.68
C LYS A 53 -0.61 16.52 -11.99
N ASP A 54 0.13 17.42 -11.35
CA ASP A 54 1.58 17.53 -11.51
C ASP A 54 2.31 16.25 -11.07
N ILE A 55 1.79 15.56 -10.04
CA ILE A 55 2.31 14.23 -9.64
C ILE A 55 2.04 13.19 -10.72
N VAL A 56 0.84 13.16 -11.29
CA VAL A 56 0.49 12.23 -12.38
C VAL A 56 1.31 12.51 -13.64
N ASP A 57 1.52 13.78 -13.98
CA ASP A 57 2.39 14.18 -15.09
C ASP A 57 3.83 13.72 -14.85
N ALA A 58 4.30 13.76 -13.60
CA ALA A 58 5.60 13.23 -13.24
C ALA A 58 5.65 11.69 -13.38
N CYS A 59 4.57 10.96 -13.07
CA CYS A 59 4.49 9.51 -13.32
C CYS A 59 4.79 9.17 -14.79
N ASN A 60 4.28 9.97 -15.73
CA ASN A 60 4.47 9.75 -17.16
C ASN A 60 5.86 10.14 -17.68
N ARG A 61 6.62 10.94 -16.93
CA ARG A 61 7.96 11.42 -17.32
C ARG A 61 9.10 10.64 -16.68
N VAL A 62 8.88 10.04 -15.51
CA VAL A 62 9.94 9.36 -14.76
C VAL A 62 10.17 7.96 -15.29
N SER A 63 11.39 7.71 -15.73
CA SER A 63 11.80 6.42 -16.30
C SER A 63 11.78 5.31 -15.25
N TRP A 64 11.64 4.08 -15.73
CA TRP A 64 11.75 2.89 -14.91
C TRP A 64 13.16 2.75 -14.29
N PRO A 65 13.26 2.61 -12.97
CA PRO A 65 14.56 2.59 -12.29
C PRO A 65 15.23 1.21 -12.27
N GLY A 66 14.51 0.16 -12.67
CA GLY A 66 14.95 -1.22 -12.57
C GLY A 66 14.02 -2.10 -11.74
N ALA A 67 14.28 -3.40 -11.74
CA ALA A 67 13.52 -4.40 -10.98
C ALA A 67 13.63 -4.18 -9.47
N SER A 68 12.56 -4.46 -8.73
CA SER A 68 12.47 -4.35 -7.26
C SER A 68 12.70 -2.93 -6.70
N LEU A 69 12.53 -1.88 -7.51
CA LEU A 69 12.76 -0.49 -7.14
C LEU A 69 11.47 0.36 -7.17
N CYS A 70 10.35 -0.23 -6.76
CA CYS A 70 9.05 0.47 -6.71
C CYS A 70 9.10 1.75 -5.86
N ALA A 71 9.71 1.71 -4.69
CA ALA A 71 9.86 2.87 -3.81
C ALA A 71 10.81 3.93 -4.40
N THR A 72 11.84 3.51 -5.11
CA THR A 72 12.74 4.42 -5.84
C THR A 72 11.99 5.15 -6.94
N TRP A 73 11.16 4.44 -7.71
CA TRP A 73 10.36 5.06 -8.75
C TRP A 73 9.39 6.10 -8.16
N THR A 74 8.62 5.73 -7.14
CA THR A 74 7.69 6.68 -6.50
C THR A 74 8.41 7.89 -5.92
N SER A 75 9.57 7.71 -5.28
CA SER A 75 10.38 8.82 -4.77
C SER A 75 10.87 9.75 -5.89
N ASN A 76 11.25 9.18 -7.04
CA ASN A 76 11.67 9.96 -8.20
C ASN A 76 10.49 10.74 -8.81
N VAL A 77 9.29 10.13 -8.88
CA VAL A 77 8.06 10.80 -9.34
C VAL A 77 7.76 12.01 -8.47
N TYR A 78 7.70 11.81 -7.15
CA TYR A 78 7.41 12.92 -6.24
C TYR A 78 8.48 14.02 -6.31
N ARG A 79 9.76 13.65 -6.42
CA ARG A 79 10.85 14.64 -6.60
C ARG A 79 10.69 15.43 -7.89
N ALA A 80 10.29 14.79 -8.99
CA ALA A 80 10.03 15.46 -10.27
C ALA A 80 8.81 16.39 -10.20
N ALA A 81 7.87 16.14 -9.28
CA ALA A 81 6.74 17.03 -8.98
C ALA A 81 7.06 18.09 -7.90
N GLY A 82 8.30 18.15 -7.41
CA GLY A 82 8.74 19.17 -6.43
C GLY A 82 8.66 18.73 -4.97
N TYR A 83 8.43 17.44 -4.68
CA TYR A 83 8.27 16.90 -3.33
C TYR A 83 9.37 15.91 -2.98
N GLN A 84 9.55 15.66 -1.67
CA GLN A 84 10.49 14.64 -1.20
C GLN A 84 9.72 13.54 -0.47
N VAL A 85 10.00 12.29 -0.82
CA VAL A 85 9.39 11.09 -0.25
C VAL A 85 10.47 10.07 0.08
N TRP A 86 10.40 9.51 1.27
CA TRP A 86 11.35 8.55 1.80
C TRP A 86 10.65 7.31 2.28
N GLY A 87 11.30 6.16 2.19
CA GLY A 87 10.81 4.89 2.71
C GLY A 87 10.82 3.78 1.67
N ASN A 88 10.49 2.59 2.14
CA ASN A 88 10.23 1.42 1.31
C ASN A 88 8.75 1.32 0.97
N GLY A 89 8.38 0.34 0.16
CA GLY A 89 6.99 0.14 -0.24
C GLY A 89 6.00 0.08 0.93
N ASN A 90 6.37 -0.57 2.03
CA ASN A 90 5.54 -0.74 3.22
C ASN A 90 5.85 0.24 4.37
N SER A 91 6.81 1.13 4.23
CA SER A 91 7.16 2.10 5.29
C SER A 91 6.96 3.56 4.90
N VAL A 92 6.71 3.82 3.62
CA VAL A 92 6.58 5.18 3.09
C VAL A 92 5.43 5.97 3.71
N LEU A 93 4.37 5.32 4.14
CA LEU A 93 3.24 5.94 4.86
C LEU A 93 3.27 5.68 6.37
N GLY A 94 4.27 4.97 6.88
CA GLY A 94 4.47 4.72 8.31
C GLY A 94 3.34 3.95 9.00
N HIS A 95 2.58 3.15 8.27
CA HIS A 95 1.43 2.44 8.81
C HIS A 95 1.82 1.32 9.76
N GLN A 96 1.12 1.21 10.92
CA GLN A 96 1.33 0.18 11.96
C GLN A 96 2.77 0.06 12.48
N GLY A 97 3.55 1.14 12.40
CA GLY A 97 4.96 1.12 12.84
C GLY A 97 5.85 0.24 11.95
N TYR A 98 5.40 -0.15 10.78
CA TYR A 98 6.15 -0.96 9.86
C TYR A 98 7.27 -0.15 9.21
N GLY A 99 8.51 -0.46 9.54
CA GLY A 99 9.66 0.32 9.12
C GLY A 99 9.78 1.68 9.84
N ALA A 100 10.75 2.47 9.42
CA ALA A 100 10.89 3.83 9.93
C ALA A 100 9.80 4.72 9.33
N SER A 101 8.97 5.29 10.19
CA SER A 101 8.00 6.30 9.80
C SER A 101 8.71 7.65 9.69
N TYR A 102 8.87 8.13 8.47
CA TYR A 102 9.40 9.49 8.22
C TYR A 102 8.32 10.55 8.33
N TYR A 103 7.06 10.15 8.29
CA TYR A 103 5.91 11.04 8.28
C TYR A 103 4.89 10.56 9.30
N PRO A 104 4.24 11.47 10.03
CA PRO A 104 3.09 11.09 10.85
C PRO A 104 2.05 10.45 9.95
N SER A 105 1.66 9.25 10.29
CA SER A 105 0.74 8.46 9.46
C SER A 105 -0.61 9.16 9.34
N ARG A 106 -0.96 9.53 8.13
CA ARG A 106 -2.31 9.91 7.72
C ARG A 106 -2.89 8.92 6.74
N ALA A 107 -2.29 7.75 6.70
CA ALA A 107 -2.75 6.66 5.87
C ALA A 107 -4.09 6.13 6.37
N THR A 108 -5.02 5.93 5.45
CA THR A 108 -6.30 5.27 5.70
C THR A 108 -6.32 3.90 5.03
N THR A 109 -7.03 2.96 5.63
CA THR A 109 -7.37 1.67 5.02
C THR A 109 -8.62 1.76 4.14
N ASP A 110 -9.34 2.88 4.22
CA ASP A 110 -10.52 3.13 3.38
C ASP A 110 -10.05 3.63 2.00
N LEU A 111 -9.99 2.72 1.05
CA LEU A 111 -9.57 3.04 -0.32
C LEU A 111 -10.62 3.84 -1.10
N SER A 112 -11.84 4.02 -0.58
CA SER A 112 -12.83 4.92 -1.18
C SER A 112 -12.45 6.40 -1.02
N GLU A 113 -11.58 6.70 -0.04
CA GLU A 113 -11.06 8.05 0.20
C GLU A 113 -9.82 8.38 -0.65
N ILE A 114 -9.36 7.45 -1.50
CA ILE A 114 -8.12 7.66 -2.27
C ILE A 114 -8.26 8.83 -3.23
N LYS A 115 -7.26 9.71 -3.24
CA LYS A 115 -7.20 10.89 -4.10
C LYS A 115 -6.06 10.79 -5.11
N VAL A 116 -6.22 11.48 -6.22
CA VAL A 116 -5.19 11.57 -7.27
C VAL A 116 -3.85 12.03 -6.67
N GLY A 117 -2.79 11.34 -7.03
CA GLY A 117 -1.45 11.58 -6.50
C GLY A 117 -1.17 10.91 -5.15
N MET A 118 -2.14 10.28 -4.48
CA MET A 118 -1.86 9.50 -3.27
C MET A 118 -1.03 8.26 -3.58
N LEU A 119 -0.15 7.92 -2.64
CA LEU A 119 0.47 6.60 -2.60
C LEU A 119 -0.57 5.56 -2.21
N VAL A 120 -0.50 4.39 -2.83
CA VAL A 120 -1.11 3.16 -2.34
C VAL A 120 0.03 2.23 -1.93
N SER A 121 0.03 1.80 -0.66
CA SER A 121 1.12 1.06 -0.03
C SER A 121 0.59 -0.25 0.54
N ALA A 122 1.30 -1.33 0.28
CA ALA A 122 0.97 -2.68 0.75
C ALA A 122 2.08 -3.24 1.64
N GLN A 123 1.68 -3.97 2.68
CA GLN A 123 2.59 -4.65 3.59
C GLN A 123 3.52 -5.61 2.84
N PHE A 124 2.97 -6.33 1.89
CA PHE A 124 3.70 -7.28 1.05
C PHE A 124 3.51 -6.94 -0.42
N GLY A 125 4.55 -7.12 -1.20
CA GLY A 125 4.49 -7.04 -2.66
C GLY A 125 4.38 -8.41 -3.32
N SER A 126 4.99 -8.55 -4.49
CA SER A 126 5.12 -9.84 -5.18
C SER A 126 5.78 -10.89 -4.28
N ASN A 127 5.53 -12.18 -4.55
CA ASN A 127 6.07 -13.28 -3.74
C ASN A 127 7.58 -13.49 -3.98
N THR A 128 8.36 -12.46 -3.71
CA THR A 128 9.83 -12.42 -3.76
C THR A 128 10.38 -12.03 -2.39
N ALA A 129 11.65 -12.27 -2.12
CA ALA A 129 12.29 -11.85 -0.87
C ALA A 129 12.13 -10.33 -0.66
N ALA A 130 12.36 -9.52 -1.69
CA ALA A 130 12.19 -8.07 -1.62
C ALA A 130 10.72 -7.67 -1.35
N GLY A 131 9.75 -8.26 -2.06
CA GLY A 131 8.33 -7.99 -1.86
C GLY A 131 7.83 -8.40 -0.47
N ASN A 132 8.37 -9.48 0.08
CA ASN A 132 8.02 -9.93 1.43
C ASN A 132 8.64 -9.04 2.53
N THR A 133 9.79 -8.43 2.28
CA THR A 133 10.50 -7.59 3.26
C THR A 133 10.07 -6.13 3.16
N TYR A 134 9.99 -5.58 1.95
CA TYR A 134 9.82 -4.15 1.72
C TYR A 134 8.44 -3.75 1.21
N GLY A 135 7.56 -4.74 0.98
CA GLY A 135 6.22 -4.48 0.47
C GLY A 135 6.20 -3.99 -0.97
N HIS A 136 5.11 -3.28 -1.31
CA HIS A 136 4.95 -2.66 -2.62
C HIS A 136 4.26 -1.31 -2.50
N VAL A 137 4.49 -0.43 -3.49
CA VAL A 137 3.90 0.89 -3.54
C VAL A 137 3.63 1.31 -4.97
N GLY A 138 2.50 1.98 -5.17
CA GLY A 138 2.11 2.64 -6.41
C GLY A 138 1.56 4.03 -6.15
N ILE A 139 1.15 4.71 -7.19
CA ILE A 139 0.54 6.04 -7.16
C ILE A 139 -0.84 5.95 -7.82
N TYR A 140 -1.88 6.39 -7.11
CA TYR A 140 -3.22 6.50 -7.68
C TYR A 140 -3.28 7.70 -8.63
N ILE A 141 -3.64 7.45 -9.87
CA ILE A 141 -3.63 8.46 -10.94
C ILE A 141 -5.01 8.99 -11.31
N GLY A 142 -6.06 8.59 -10.56
CA GLY A 142 -7.45 8.92 -10.85
C GLY A 142 -8.19 7.80 -11.56
N ASP A 143 -9.50 7.95 -11.67
CA ASP A 143 -10.38 7.10 -12.47
C ASP A 143 -10.28 5.60 -12.13
N GLY A 144 -10.00 5.28 -10.86
CA GLY A 144 -9.81 3.91 -10.39
C GLY A 144 -8.50 3.25 -10.81
N MET A 145 -7.49 4.00 -11.26
CA MET A 145 -6.24 3.47 -11.81
C MET A 145 -5.03 3.77 -10.93
N VAL A 146 -4.09 2.83 -10.91
CA VAL A 146 -2.80 2.93 -10.21
C VAL A 146 -1.66 2.75 -11.20
N MET A 147 -0.65 3.61 -11.12
CA MET A 147 0.65 3.39 -11.75
C MET A 147 1.66 2.86 -10.74
N ASP A 148 2.39 1.83 -11.09
CA ASP A 148 3.46 1.28 -10.28
C ASP A 148 4.67 0.82 -11.11
N SER A 149 5.81 0.63 -10.44
CA SER A 149 7.02 0.06 -11.01
C SER A 149 7.16 -1.37 -10.55
N VAL A 150 7.15 -2.30 -11.49
CA VAL A 150 7.33 -3.74 -11.28
C VAL A 150 8.60 -4.24 -11.94
N ASN A 151 8.92 -5.53 -11.82
CA ASN A 151 10.16 -6.09 -12.36
C ASN A 151 10.28 -5.97 -13.89
N SER A 152 9.17 -5.86 -14.60
CA SER A 152 9.13 -5.78 -16.07
C SER A 152 9.00 -4.36 -16.61
N GLY A 153 8.86 -3.35 -15.76
CA GLY A 153 8.67 -1.95 -16.19
C GLY A 153 7.68 -1.18 -15.34
N ILE A 154 7.24 -0.04 -15.85
CA ILE A 154 6.14 0.74 -15.30
C ILE A 154 4.85 0.25 -15.94
N ARG A 155 3.80 0.09 -15.15
CA ARG A 155 2.49 -0.31 -15.63
C ARG A 155 1.39 0.57 -15.03
N THR A 156 0.23 0.54 -15.68
CA THR A 156 -1.01 1.13 -15.19
C THR A 156 -2.06 0.03 -15.12
N ILE A 157 -2.66 -0.19 -13.95
CA ILE A 157 -3.67 -1.22 -13.74
C ILE A 157 -4.82 -0.68 -12.87
N PRO A 158 -6.01 -1.28 -12.92
CA PRO A 158 -7.10 -0.95 -12.01
C PRO A 158 -6.67 -1.10 -10.54
N LEU A 159 -7.14 -0.19 -9.67
CA LEU A 159 -6.88 -0.26 -8.22
C LEU A 159 -7.34 -1.61 -7.65
N SER A 160 -8.49 -2.15 -8.12
CA SER A 160 -8.99 -3.46 -7.70
C SER A 160 -8.02 -4.59 -8.03
N GLU A 161 -7.41 -4.55 -9.20
CA GLU A 161 -6.40 -5.53 -9.60
C GLU A 161 -5.12 -5.37 -8.78
N TRP A 162 -4.68 -4.11 -8.55
CA TRP A 162 -3.51 -3.81 -7.73
C TRP A 162 -3.69 -4.35 -6.29
N VAL A 163 -4.87 -4.14 -5.70
CA VAL A 163 -5.27 -4.66 -4.39
C VAL A 163 -5.27 -6.19 -4.38
N SER A 164 -5.85 -6.82 -5.40
CA SER A 164 -5.86 -8.29 -5.52
C SER A 164 -4.45 -8.89 -5.56
N GLN A 165 -3.53 -8.25 -6.27
CA GLN A 165 -2.14 -8.73 -6.41
C GLN A 165 -1.30 -8.54 -5.14
N ASN A 166 -1.59 -7.51 -4.32
CA ASN A 166 -0.77 -7.11 -3.16
C ASN A 166 -1.47 -7.31 -1.80
N GLY A 167 -2.71 -7.78 -1.77
CA GLY A 167 -3.59 -7.84 -0.58
C GLY A 167 -3.30 -8.99 0.39
N ARG A 168 -2.08 -9.52 0.46
CA ARG A 168 -1.70 -10.55 1.44
C ARG A 168 -1.57 -10.04 2.89
N GLY A 169 -1.61 -8.75 3.08
CA GLY A 169 -1.55 -8.03 4.35
C GLY A 169 -2.41 -6.78 4.28
N TRP A 170 -2.04 -5.76 5.05
CA TRP A 170 -2.73 -4.49 4.98
C TRP A 170 -2.38 -3.73 3.69
N ILE A 171 -3.35 -2.96 3.21
CA ILE A 171 -3.19 -1.94 2.17
C ILE A 171 -3.71 -0.64 2.73
N VAL A 172 -2.98 0.45 2.48
CA VAL A 172 -3.34 1.80 2.90
C VAL A 172 -3.07 2.77 1.78
N CYS A 173 -3.80 3.89 1.78
CA CYS A 173 -3.51 5.01 0.89
C CYS A 173 -3.34 6.30 1.69
N GLY A 174 -2.64 7.26 1.10
CA GLY A 174 -2.43 8.57 1.72
C GLY A 174 -1.34 9.37 1.01
N TYR A 175 -1.27 10.65 1.37
CA TYR A 175 -0.11 11.45 1.02
C TYR A 175 0.99 11.24 2.07
N PRO A 176 2.26 11.19 1.66
CA PRO A 176 3.38 10.99 2.58
C PRO A 176 3.69 12.21 3.46
N TRP A 177 2.90 13.26 3.39
CA TRP A 177 3.04 14.49 4.18
C TRP A 177 1.68 15.09 4.53
N ASP A 178 1.72 16.08 5.43
CA ASP A 178 0.54 16.86 5.80
C ASP A 178 0.28 17.91 4.72
N TRP A 179 -0.73 17.70 3.90
CA TRP A 179 -1.23 18.70 2.98
C TRP A 179 -2.29 19.56 3.68
N ARG A 180 -2.03 20.81 3.71
CA ARG A 180 -3.00 21.85 4.05
C ARG A 180 -3.33 22.66 2.82
#